data_145119a5e7d60845cfe4e472c92dc002
#
_entry.id   145119a5e7d60845cfe4e472c92dc002
#
_cell.length_a   1.000
_cell.length_b   1.000
_cell.length_c   1.000
_cell.angle_alpha   90.00
_cell.angle_beta   90.00
_cell.angle_gamma   90.00
#
_symmetry.space_group_name_H-M   'P 1'
#
loop_
_entity.id
_entity.type
_entity.pdbx_description
1 polymer ?
#
loop_
_entity_poly.entity_id
_entity_poly.type
_entity_poly.pdbx_seq_one_letter_code
_entity_poly.pdbx_strand_id
1 'polypeptide(L)'
;MFAVAGVRLLVDRGEVVGLLGDTGAGKSTLIKLIAGVHAPTSGDILVRGRVVRNWNAGRSREAGIETVFQDRALCVQQSIVRNIFMGRELAGPFGFLRVRRQVAEADRLMREIGFTSKVFSPQSIVGQLSGGERQGVAIARAIYNKADLIVLDEPTTALSLTETEKVFRFVRAVRDGGRSILFIGHNIHHVYDIADRFVVLDRGRVVLQVGKSRVASAELLISFMEGVAHPVAGELHPLALEAAA
;
A
#
# COMPACT_ATOMS: atom_id res chain seq x y z
N MET A 1 -16.90 12.74 -17.41
CA MET A 1 -16.77 11.36 -16.91
C MET A 1 -15.99 11.41 -15.62
N PHE A 2 -16.50 10.86 -14.52
CA PHE A 2 -15.78 10.83 -13.23
C PHE A 2 -14.99 9.53 -13.18
N ALA A 3 -13.70 9.60 -12.85
CA ALA A 3 -12.86 8.41 -12.66
C ALA A 3 -13.06 7.77 -11.27
N VAL A 4 -13.47 8.59 -10.28
CA VAL A 4 -13.84 8.20 -8.92
C VAL A 4 -14.97 9.11 -8.47
N ALA A 5 -16.08 8.56 -7.97
CA ALA A 5 -17.25 9.34 -7.58
C ALA A 5 -17.90 8.78 -6.31
N GLY A 6 -18.06 9.63 -5.29
CA GLY A 6 -18.74 9.29 -4.05
C GLY A 6 -18.05 8.16 -3.26
N VAL A 7 -16.73 8.05 -3.35
CA VAL A 7 -15.97 7.03 -2.62
C VAL A 7 -15.80 7.45 -1.17
N ARG A 8 -16.23 6.58 -0.24
CA ARG A 8 -15.91 6.67 1.17
C ARG A 8 -14.98 5.50 1.52
N LEU A 9 -13.72 5.79 1.74
CA LEU A 9 -12.71 4.83 2.15
C LEU A 9 -12.14 5.25 3.51
N LEU A 10 -12.23 4.35 4.48
CA LEU A 10 -11.62 4.49 5.79
C LEU A 10 -10.48 3.47 5.90
N VAL A 11 -9.40 3.82 6.55
CA VAL A 11 -8.32 2.89 6.92
C VAL A 11 -8.02 3.12 8.40
N ASP A 12 -8.26 2.10 9.21
CA ASP A 12 -8.01 2.16 10.63
C ASP A 12 -6.54 1.93 10.95
N ARG A 13 -6.12 2.32 12.15
CA ARG A 13 -4.72 2.16 12.57
C ARG A 13 -4.38 0.68 12.77
N GLY A 14 -3.24 0.25 12.18
CA GLY A 14 -2.78 -1.14 12.26
C GLY A 14 -3.62 -2.12 11.44
N GLU A 15 -4.40 -1.61 10.47
CA GLU A 15 -5.25 -2.40 9.59
C GLU A 15 -4.58 -2.58 8.21
N VAL A 16 -4.75 -3.75 7.62
CA VAL A 16 -4.48 -4.00 6.20
C VAL A 16 -5.79 -4.00 5.45
N VAL A 17 -6.04 -2.97 4.65
CA VAL A 17 -7.20 -2.89 3.76
C VAL A 17 -6.81 -3.38 2.38
N GLY A 18 -7.49 -4.40 1.87
CA GLY A 18 -7.37 -4.88 0.50
C GLY A 18 -8.29 -4.09 -0.43
N LEU A 19 -7.73 -3.37 -1.40
CA LEU A 19 -8.50 -2.68 -2.44
C LEU A 19 -8.50 -3.52 -3.71
N LEU A 20 -9.68 -3.99 -4.06
CA LEU A 20 -9.97 -4.84 -5.22
C LEU A 20 -10.79 -4.11 -6.26
N GLY A 21 -10.87 -4.66 -7.44
CA GLY A 21 -11.68 -4.18 -8.57
C GLY A 21 -11.00 -4.45 -9.90
N ASP A 22 -11.75 -4.43 -10.97
CA ASP A 22 -11.25 -4.71 -12.31
C ASP A 22 -10.37 -3.59 -12.87
N THR A 23 -9.74 -3.87 -14.01
CA THR A 23 -9.01 -2.86 -14.77
C THR A 23 -9.98 -1.75 -15.19
N GLY A 24 -9.61 -0.49 -14.91
CA GLY A 24 -10.49 0.64 -15.16
C GLY A 24 -11.49 0.96 -14.04
N ALA A 25 -11.58 0.18 -12.97
CA ALA A 25 -12.47 0.45 -11.83
C ALA A 25 -12.20 1.77 -11.09
N GLY A 26 -11.03 2.41 -11.32
CA GLY A 26 -10.67 3.68 -10.70
C GLY A 26 -9.60 3.55 -9.59
N LYS A 27 -9.05 2.35 -9.33
CA LYS A 27 -8.06 2.11 -8.29
C LYS A 27 -6.85 3.04 -8.40
N SER A 28 -6.22 3.13 -9.57
CA SER A 28 -5.04 3.98 -9.79
C SER A 28 -5.35 5.47 -9.61
N THR A 29 -6.56 5.90 -9.93
CA THR A 29 -7.01 7.28 -9.67
C THR A 29 -7.18 7.53 -8.17
N LEU A 30 -7.78 6.59 -7.45
CA LEU A 30 -7.93 6.68 -5.99
C LEU A 30 -6.56 6.71 -5.30
N ILE A 31 -5.60 5.87 -5.73
CA ILE A 31 -4.22 5.89 -5.23
C ILE A 31 -3.59 7.28 -5.46
N LYS A 32 -3.72 7.84 -6.66
CA LYS A 32 -3.17 9.16 -7.00
C LYS A 32 -3.80 10.28 -6.17
N LEU A 33 -5.09 10.17 -5.83
CA LEU A 33 -5.76 11.08 -4.89
C LEU A 33 -5.18 10.93 -3.49
N ILE A 34 -5.04 9.72 -2.96
CA ILE A 34 -4.46 9.46 -1.63
C ILE A 34 -3.01 9.94 -1.58
N ALA A 35 -2.21 9.66 -2.61
CA ALA A 35 -0.82 10.11 -2.72
C ALA A 35 -0.65 11.62 -2.92
N GLY A 36 -1.75 12.36 -3.16
CA GLY A 36 -1.72 13.79 -3.42
C GLY A 36 -1.15 14.17 -4.80
N VAL A 37 -1.08 13.22 -5.73
CA VAL A 37 -0.72 13.48 -7.15
C VAL A 37 -1.84 14.24 -7.83
N HIS A 38 -3.09 13.94 -7.46
CA HIS A 38 -4.28 14.68 -7.87
C HIS A 38 -4.98 15.26 -6.65
N ALA A 39 -5.51 16.46 -6.76
CA ALA A 39 -6.42 17.02 -5.79
C ALA A 39 -7.84 16.49 -6.05
N PRO A 40 -8.66 16.23 -5.00
CA PRO A 40 -10.07 15.89 -5.20
C PRO A 40 -10.81 17.09 -5.80
N THR A 41 -11.68 16.81 -6.77
CA THR A 41 -12.56 17.85 -7.36
C THR A 41 -13.64 18.27 -6.37
N SER A 42 -14.10 17.34 -5.53
CA SER A 42 -15.06 17.55 -4.44
C SER A 42 -14.84 16.52 -3.34
N GLY A 43 -15.37 16.78 -2.15
CA GLY A 43 -15.16 15.96 -0.98
C GLY A 43 -13.86 16.29 -0.23
N ASP A 44 -13.62 15.58 0.85
CA ASP A 44 -12.54 15.86 1.79
C ASP A 44 -11.63 14.64 1.97
N ILE A 45 -10.36 14.91 2.20
CA ILE A 45 -9.41 13.93 2.70
C ILE A 45 -9.18 14.23 4.17
N LEU A 46 -9.47 13.22 4.99
CA LEU A 46 -9.30 13.32 6.45
C LEU A 46 -8.11 12.46 6.88
N VAL A 47 -7.25 13.03 7.69
CA VAL A 47 -6.17 12.29 8.36
C VAL A 47 -6.33 12.47 9.86
N ARG A 48 -6.42 11.36 10.59
CA ARG A 48 -6.68 11.34 12.04
C ARG A 48 -7.90 12.18 12.42
N GLY A 49 -8.99 12.06 11.62
CA GLY A 49 -10.24 12.77 11.83
C GLY A 49 -10.24 14.27 11.49
N ARG A 50 -9.15 14.79 10.92
CA ARG A 50 -9.03 16.20 10.55
C ARG A 50 -8.96 16.36 9.04
N VAL A 51 -9.76 17.28 8.51
CA VAL A 51 -9.71 17.64 7.07
C VAL A 51 -8.36 18.29 6.75
N VAL A 52 -7.69 17.77 5.74
CA VAL A 52 -6.43 18.33 5.22
C VAL A 52 -6.74 19.14 3.97
N ARG A 53 -6.59 20.48 4.07
CA ARG A 53 -6.80 21.40 2.96
C ARG A 53 -5.58 21.47 2.04
N ASN A 54 -5.80 21.90 0.78
CA ASN A 54 -4.74 22.05 -0.23
C ASN A 54 -3.94 20.76 -0.44
N TRP A 55 -4.68 19.65 -0.56
CA TRP A 55 -4.11 18.32 -0.70
C TRP A 55 -3.17 18.23 -1.89
N ASN A 56 -1.96 17.76 -1.65
CA ASN A 56 -0.91 17.53 -2.64
C ASN A 56 0.10 16.49 -2.11
N ALA A 57 1.07 16.07 -2.92
CA ALA A 57 2.04 15.04 -2.55
C ALA A 57 2.90 15.41 -1.32
N GLY A 58 3.18 16.68 -1.09
CA GLY A 58 3.85 17.15 0.12
C GLY A 58 2.99 16.94 1.35
N ARG A 59 1.73 17.39 1.29
CA ARG A 59 0.75 17.23 2.37
C ARG A 59 0.43 15.77 2.68
N SER A 60 0.34 14.91 1.67
CA SER A 60 0.18 13.47 1.85
C SER A 60 1.33 12.89 2.68
N ARG A 61 2.57 13.21 2.32
CA ARG A 61 3.77 12.76 3.06
C ARG A 61 3.86 13.37 4.47
N GLU A 62 3.57 14.66 4.64
CA GLU A 62 3.49 15.31 5.95
C GLU A 62 2.44 14.66 6.85
N ALA A 63 1.34 14.20 6.27
CA ALA A 63 0.28 13.48 6.96
C ALA A 63 0.65 12.03 7.33
N GLY A 64 1.83 11.56 6.93
CA GLY A 64 2.32 10.21 7.20
C GLY A 64 1.83 9.16 6.20
N ILE A 65 1.50 9.56 4.97
CA ILE A 65 1.11 8.64 3.90
C ILE A 65 2.25 8.50 2.90
N GLU A 66 2.72 7.28 2.69
CA GLU A 66 3.71 6.96 1.67
C GLU A 66 3.14 5.95 0.68
N THR A 67 3.35 6.20 -0.60
CA THR A 67 2.88 5.32 -1.68
C THR A 67 4.05 4.65 -2.36
N VAL A 68 4.00 3.33 -2.43
CA VAL A 68 4.88 2.49 -3.24
C VAL A 68 4.11 2.13 -4.50
N PHE A 69 4.38 2.86 -5.56
CA PHE A 69 3.80 2.59 -6.88
C PHE A 69 4.39 1.33 -7.51
N GLN A 70 3.71 0.77 -8.49
CA GLN A 70 4.11 -0.43 -9.23
C GLN A 70 5.57 -0.37 -9.72
N ASP A 71 6.03 0.76 -10.23
CA ASP A 71 7.42 0.99 -10.65
C ASP A 71 8.42 1.10 -9.48
N ARG A 72 7.97 0.99 -8.22
CA ARG A 72 8.75 1.04 -6.98
C ARG A 72 9.64 2.29 -6.81
N ALA A 73 9.89 3.03 -7.87
CA ALA A 73 10.76 4.22 -7.93
C ALA A 73 12.12 4.00 -7.22
N LEU A 74 12.78 2.86 -7.48
CA LEU A 74 14.10 2.52 -6.95
C LEU A 74 15.17 2.76 -8.01
N CYS A 75 16.27 3.36 -7.60
CA CYS A 75 17.46 3.48 -8.43
C CYS A 75 18.24 2.15 -8.36
N VAL A 76 18.08 1.32 -9.38
CA VAL A 76 18.65 -0.06 -9.41
C VAL A 76 20.18 -0.08 -9.39
N GLN A 77 20.85 0.98 -9.86
CA GLN A 77 22.31 1.12 -9.85
C GLN A 77 22.86 1.56 -8.49
N GLN A 78 22.00 1.98 -7.56
CA GLN A 78 22.41 2.45 -6.25
C GLN A 78 22.22 1.37 -5.19
N SER A 79 22.93 1.54 -4.06
CA SER A 79 22.83 0.63 -2.94
C SER A 79 21.47 0.74 -2.23
N ILE A 80 21.14 -0.27 -1.41
CA ILE A 80 19.95 -0.28 -0.56
C ILE A 80 19.91 0.96 0.32
N VAL A 81 21.01 1.26 1.02
CA VAL A 81 21.08 2.44 1.89
C VAL A 81 20.83 3.73 1.13
N ARG A 82 21.38 3.89 -0.07
CA ARG A 82 21.12 5.06 -0.89
C ARG A 82 19.66 5.19 -1.29
N ASN A 83 19.01 4.08 -1.64
CA ASN A 83 17.60 4.06 -2.00
C ASN A 83 16.69 4.40 -0.83
N ILE A 84 16.99 3.92 0.38
CA ILE A 84 16.19 4.21 1.58
C ILE A 84 16.26 5.69 1.94
N PHE A 85 17.45 6.30 1.88
CA PHE A 85 17.67 7.67 2.33
C PHE A 85 17.56 8.73 1.22
N MET A 86 17.27 8.35 -0.02
CA MET A 86 17.21 9.26 -1.17
C MET A 86 16.25 10.42 -0.90
N GLY A 87 16.79 11.65 -0.94
CA GLY A 87 16.06 12.89 -0.68
C GLY A 87 15.77 13.18 0.80
N ARG A 88 16.23 12.31 1.71
CA ARG A 88 16.12 12.48 3.18
C ARG A 88 17.37 11.95 3.89
N GLU A 89 18.52 12.30 3.37
CA GLU A 89 19.80 11.85 3.88
C GLU A 89 20.05 12.37 5.30
N LEU A 90 20.65 11.51 6.14
CA LEU A 90 21.12 11.92 7.45
C LEU A 90 22.39 12.75 7.28
N ALA A 91 22.27 14.06 7.42
CA ALA A 91 23.39 14.98 7.40
C ALA A 91 23.80 15.42 8.83
N GLY A 92 25.07 15.79 8.96
CA GLY A 92 25.63 16.43 10.13
C GLY A 92 25.66 17.95 9.98
N PRO A 93 26.29 18.65 10.94
CA PRO A 93 26.67 20.05 10.76
C PRO A 93 27.44 20.20 9.45
N PHE A 94 27.22 21.31 8.76
CA PHE A 94 27.85 21.62 7.47
C PHE A 94 27.44 20.71 6.28
N GLY A 95 26.37 19.94 6.40
CA GLY A 95 25.84 19.14 5.27
C GLY A 95 26.58 17.82 5.00
N PHE A 96 27.59 17.45 5.77
CA PHE A 96 28.29 16.18 5.62
C PHE A 96 27.39 14.99 5.94
N LEU A 97 27.33 14.02 5.03
CA LEU A 97 26.51 12.81 5.19
C LEU A 97 27.05 11.93 6.32
N ARG A 98 26.15 11.52 7.21
CA ARG A 98 26.45 10.57 8.30
C ARG A 98 26.31 9.11 7.81
N VAL A 99 27.16 8.71 6.86
CA VAL A 99 27.08 7.43 6.16
C VAL A 99 26.98 6.23 7.10
N ARG A 100 27.82 6.19 8.15
CA ARG A 100 27.80 5.08 9.13
C ARG A 100 26.44 4.96 9.85
N ARG A 101 25.80 6.09 10.16
CA ARG A 101 24.45 6.11 10.77
C ARG A 101 23.39 5.67 9.79
N GLN A 102 23.48 6.07 8.52
CA GLN A 102 22.56 5.61 7.47
C GLN A 102 22.66 4.11 7.27
N VAL A 103 23.87 3.54 7.25
CA VAL A 103 24.07 2.08 7.12
C VAL A 103 23.46 1.33 8.30
N ALA A 104 23.72 1.77 9.54
CA ALA A 104 23.16 1.14 10.73
C ALA A 104 21.62 1.23 10.76
N GLU A 105 21.07 2.36 10.37
CA GLU A 105 19.62 2.55 10.34
C GLU A 105 18.97 1.74 9.20
N ALA A 106 19.59 1.67 8.02
CA ALA A 106 19.13 0.79 6.94
C ALA A 106 19.11 -0.68 7.36
N ASP A 107 20.16 -1.15 8.05
CA ASP A 107 20.23 -2.50 8.57
C ASP A 107 19.11 -2.77 9.59
N ARG A 108 18.84 -1.81 10.50
CA ARG A 108 17.73 -1.89 11.45
C ARG A 108 16.38 -2.01 10.75
N LEU A 109 16.11 -1.13 9.76
CA LEU A 109 14.88 -1.14 8.99
C LEU A 109 14.69 -2.45 8.20
N MET A 110 15.75 -2.94 7.57
CA MET A 110 15.71 -4.22 6.86
C MET A 110 15.38 -5.38 7.80
N ARG A 111 15.92 -5.40 9.00
CA ARG A 111 15.59 -6.43 10.02
C ARG A 111 14.15 -6.27 10.51
N GLU A 112 13.69 -5.06 10.78
CA GLU A 112 12.33 -4.75 11.23
C GLU A 112 11.27 -5.36 10.29
N ILE A 113 11.48 -5.28 8.99
CA ILE A 113 10.57 -5.87 8.00
C ILE A 113 10.84 -7.37 7.73
N GLY A 114 11.75 -7.99 8.46
CA GLY A 114 12.05 -9.42 8.28
C GLY A 114 12.95 -9.75 7.08
N PHE A 115 13.80 -8.83 6.66
CA PHE A 115 14.82 -9.05 5.64
C PHE A 115 15.96 -9.89 6.24
N THR A 116 15.89 -11.22 6.06
CA THR A 116 16.79 -12.18 6.74
C THR A 116 17.95 -12.66 5.87
N SER A 117 18.11 -12.13 4.67
CA SER A 117 19.21 -12.55 3.79
C SER A 117 20.56 -12.20 4.41
N LYS A 118 21.41 -13.21 4.58
CA LYS A 118 22.83 -13.03 4.99
C LYS A 118 23.72 -12.61 3.81
N VAL A 119 23.20 -12.66 2.58
CA VAL A 119 23.94 -12.38 1.35
C VAL A 119 23.94 -10.87 1.07
N PHE A 120 22.88 -10.16 1.45
CA PHE A 120 22.74 -8.73 1.17
C PHE A 120 22.97 -7.90 2.43
N SER A 121 23.72 -6.83 2.24
CA SER A 121 23.98 -5.79 3.25
C SER A 121 23.36 -4.47 2.78
N PRO A 122 23.25 -3.45 3.64
CA PRO A 122 22.81 -2.12 3.23
C PRO A 122 23.59 -1.52 2.04
N GLN A 123 24.83 -1.96 1.82
CA GLN A 123 25.67 -1.52 0.71
C GLN A 123 25.43 -2.29 -0.60
N SER A 124 24.68 -3.39 -0.57
CA SER A 124 24.37 -4.18 -1.77
C SER A 124 23.59 -3.37 -2.78
N ILE A 125 23.88 -3.57 -4.06
CA ILE A 125 23.24 -2.85 -5.18
C ILE A 125 21.82 -3.41 -5.38
N VAL A 126 20.82 -2.53 -5.46
CA VAL A 126 19.41 -2.89 -5.60
C VAL A 126 19.15 -3.73 -6.86
N GLY A 127 19.91 -3.52 -7.94
CA GLY A 127 19.78 -4.30 -9.15
C GLY A 127 20.05 -5.80 -9.00
N GLN A 128 20.80 -6.20 -7.95
CA GLN A 128 21.12 -7.61 -7.65
C GLN A 128 20.04 -8.30 -6.82
N LEU A 129 19.08 -7.55 -6.31
CA LEU A 129 17.98 -8.06 -5.48
C LEU A 129 16.91 -8.73 -6.32
N SER A 130 16.24 -9.74 -5.75
CA SER A 130 15.01 -10.31 -6.29
C SER A 130 13.87 -9.28 -6.29
N GLY A 131 12.80 -9.57 -7.02
CA GLY A 131 11.62 -8.69 -7.06
C GLY A 131 11.01 -8.43 -5.69
N GLY A 132 10.86 -9.48 -4.87
CA GLY A 132 10.35 -9.38 -3.50
C GLY A 132 11.29 -8.59 -2.58
N GLU A 133 12.60 -8.73 -2.73
CA GLU A 133 13.59 -7.98 -1.96
C GLU A 133 13.59 -6.49 -2.32
N ARG A 134 13.45 -6.16 -3.61
CA ARG A 134 13.26 -4.76 -4.05
C ARG A 134 11.99 -4.17 -3.44
N GLN A 135 10.91 -4.95 -3.36
CA GLN A 135 9.69 -4.50 -2.69
C GLN A 135 9.95 -4.20 -1.20
N GLY A 136 10.73 -5.06 -0.52
CA GLY A 136 11.16 -4.81 0.85
C GLY A 136 11.94 -3.51 1.01
N VAL A 137 12.86 -3.18 0.10
CA VAL A 137 13.59 -1.90 0.14
C VAL A 137 12.65 -0.70 -0.01
N ALA A 138 11.65 -0.78 -0.90
CA ALA A 138 10.66 0.29 -1.06
C ALA A 138 9.79 0.47 0.20
N ILE A 139 9.40 -0.64 0.85
CA ILE A 139 8.67 -0.62 2.13
C ILE A 139 9.57 -0.05 3.24
N ALA A 140 10.84 -0.45 3.33
CA ALA A 140 11.79 0.09 4.32
C ALA A 140 11.96 1.60 4.17
N ARG A 141 12.00 2.11 2.93
CA ARG A 141 12.01 3.56 2.66
C ARG A 141 10.76 4.24 3.18
N ALA A 142 9.58 3.65 2.98
CA ALA A 142 8.32 4.19 3.49
C ALA A 142 8.31 4.25 5.03
N ILE A 143 8.82 3.21 5.69
CA ILE A 143 8.96 3.18 7.15
C ILE A 143 9.93 4.25 7.64
N TYR A 144 11.09 4.40 6.98
CA TYR A 144 12.06 5.47 7.31
C TYR A 144 11.43 6.85 7.23
N ASN A 145 10.55 7.06 6.26
CA ASN A 145 9.77 8.28 6.08
C ASN A 145 8.68 8.48 7.15
N LYS A 146 8.61 7.61 8.17
CA LYS A 146 7.64 7.63 9.27
C LYS A 146 6.20 7.55 8.78
N ALA A 147 5.95 6.73 7.75
CA ALA A 147 4.61 6.49 7.29
C ALA A 147 3.76 5.81 8.38
N ASP A 148 2.58 6.35 8.63
CA ASP A 148 1.51 5.70 9.41
C ASP A 148 0.64 4.84 8.49
N LEU A 149 0.47 5.28 7.23
CA LEU A 149 -0.21 4.54 6.17
C LEU A 149 0.75 4.31 5.00
N ILE A 150 0.93 3.05 4.61
CA ILE A 150 1.68 2.66 3.42
C ILE A 150 0.70 2.15 2.37
N VAL A 151 0.67 2.80 1.22
CA VAL A 151 -0.12 2.37 0.06
C VAL A 151 0.80 1.53 -0.83
N LEU A 152 0.41 0.29 -1.10
CA LEU A 152 1.14 -0.65 -1.94
C LEU A 152 0.33 -0.92 -3.21
N ASP A 153 0.81 -0.40 -4.33
CA ASP A 153 0.16 -0.55 -5.64
C ASP A 153 0.70 -1.78 -6.35
N GLU A 154 -0.10 -2.83 -6.41
CA GLU A 154 0.21 -4.12 -7.03
C GLU A 154 1.57 -4.73 -6.62
N PRO A 155 1.87 -4.84 -5.34
CA PRO A 155 3.22 -5.16 -4.87
C PRO A 155 3.67 -6.60 -5.19
N THR A 156 2.75 -7.47 -5.58
CA THR A 156 3.03 -8.89 -5.90
C THR A 156 2.96 -9.21 -7.40
N THR A 157 2.73 -8.21 -8.24
CA THR A 157 2.68 -8.40 -9.70
C THR A 157 4.04 -8.86 -10.25
N ALA A 158 4.01 -9.87 -11.10
CA ALA A 158 5.19 -10.50 -11.72
C ALA A 158 6.23 -11.06 -10.72
N LEU A 159 5.80 -11.42 -9.51
CA LEU A 159 6.61 -12.11 -8.52
C LEU A 159 6.33 -13.61 -8.52
N SER A 160 7.37 -14.42 -8.26
CA SER A 160 7.22 -15.84 -7.94
C SER A 160 6.50 -16.03 -6.60
N LEU A 161 6.01 -17.24 -6.33
CA LEU A 161 5.37 -17.57 -5.03
C LEU A 161 6.29 -17.26 -3.85
N THR A 162 7.58 -17.64 -3.94
CA THR A 162 8.56 -17.37 -2.88
C THR A 162 8.79 -15.87 -2.65
N GLU A 163 8.76 -15.07 -3.72
CA GLU A 163 8.90 -13.61 -3.61
C GLU A 163 7.64 -12.97 -3.04
N THR A 164 6.47 -13.44 -3.43
CA THR A 164 5.18 -13.02 -2.87
C THR A 164 5.12 -13.26 -1.36
N GLU A 165 5.55 -14.44 -0.91
CA GLU A 165 5.64 -14.75 0.53
C GLU A 165 6.60 -13.81 1.29
N LYS A 166 7.70 -13.37 0.67
CA LYS A 166 8.58 -12.35 1.26
C LYS A 166 7.83 -11.02 1.43
N VAL A 167 7.08 -10.59 0.41
CA VAL A 167 6.27 -9.36 0.48
C VAL A 167 5.21 -9.49 1.58
N PHE A 168 4.52 -10.61 1.68
CA PHE A 168 3.52 -10.83 2.75
C PHE A 168 4.14 -10.76 4.15
N ARG A 169 5.33 -11.33 4.35
CA ARG A 169 6.05 -11.18 5.61
C ARG A 169 6.35 -9.72 5.93
N PHE A 170 6.78 -8.93 4.94
CA PHE A 170 7.04 -7.50 5.12
C PHE A 170 5.77 -6.74 5.50
N VAL A 171 4.65 -7.04 4.82
CA VAL A 171 3.34 -6.43 5.12
C VAL A 171 2.90 -6.75 6.55
N ARG A 172 3.00 -8.03 6.96
CA ARG A 172 2.66 -8.45 8.33
C ARG A 172 3.54 -7.75 9.37
N ALA A 173 4.84 -7.69 9.16
CA ALA A 173 5.77 -7.01 10.05
C ALA A 173 5.45 -5.50 10.20
N VAL A 174 5.07 -4.85 9.12
CA VAL A 174 4.65 -3.43 9.12
C VAL A 174 3.37 -3.23 9.92
N ARG A 175 2.35 -4.08 9.69
CA ARG A 175 1.09 -4.07 10.45
C ARG A 175 1.32 -4.33 11.94
N ASP A 176 2.10 -5.35 12.26
CA ASP A 176 2.40 -5.75 13.64
C ASP A 176 3.21 -4.66 14.36
N GLY A 177 3.96 -3.84 13.62
CA GLY A 177 4.57 -2.60 14.08
C GLY A 177 3.60 -1.43 14.29
N GLY A 178 2.27 -1.66 14.14
CA GLY A 178 1.20 -0.67 14.37
C GLY A 178 0.97 0.34 13.24
N ARG A 179 1.47 0.05 12.02
CA ARG A 179 1.24 0.87 10.83
C ARG A 179 0.12 0.26 9.98
N SER A 180 -0.58 1.10 9.25
CA SER A 180 -1.69 0.69 8.37
C SER A 180 -1.21 0.50 6.94
N ILE A 181 -1.89 -0.37 6.21
CA ILE A 181 -1.55 -0.67 4.82
C ILE A 181 -2.81 -0.64 3.97
N LEU A 182 -2.75 0.06 2.85
CA LEU A 182 -3.70 -0.09 1.75
C LEU A 182 -3.02 -0.95 0.68
N PHE A 183 -3.42 -2.20 0.59
CA PHE A 183 -2.87 -3.19 -0.33
C PHE A 183 -3.76 -3.30 -1.57
N ILE A 184 -3.27 -2.84 -2.71
CA ILE A 184 -3.99 -2.89 -3.97
C ILE A 184 -3.50 -4.10 -4.77
N GLY A 185 -4.42 -4.94 -5.23
CA GLY A 185 -4.11 -6.09 -6.05
C GLY A 185 -5.26 -6.46 -6.96
N HIS A 186 -4.94 -7.14 -8.06
CA HIS A 186 -5.90 -7.79 -8.93
C HIS A 186 -5.97 -9.31 -8.68
N ASN A 187 -4.96 -9.89 -8.02
CA ASN A 187 -5.02 -11.28 -7.57
C ASN A 187 -5.75 -11.34 -6.22
N ILE A 188 -6.99 -11.81 -6.26
CA ILE A 188 -7.88 -11.83 -5.10
C ILE A 188 -7.35 -12.74 -4.00
N HIS A 189 -6.72 -13.89 -4.34
CA HIS A 189 -6.11 -14.77 -3.36
C HIS A 189 -4.99 -14.08 -2.58
N HIS A 190 -4.11 -13.35 -3.26
CA HIS A 190 -3.05 -12.59 -2.61
C HIS A 190 -3.59 -11.53 -1.65
N VAL A 191 -4.64 -10.81 -2.08
CA VAL A 191 -5.28 -9.80 -1.23
C VAL A 191 -5.99 -10.45 -0.06
N TYR A 192 -6.68 -11.59 -0.28
CA TYR A 192 -7.36 -12.34 0.75
C TYR A 192 -6.42 -12.82 1.85
N ASP A 193 -5.22 -13.31 1.47
CA ASP A 193 -4.24 -13.85 2.43
C ASP A 193 -3.72 -12.79 3.41
N ILE A 194 -3.66 -11.53 3.00
CA ILE A 194 -2.99 -10.49 3.75
C ILE A 194 -3.91 -9.44 4.38
N ALA A 195 -5.08 -9.18 3.79
CA ALA A 195 -5.97 -8.12 4.23
C ALA A 195 -6.84 -8.53 5.42
N ASP A 196 -7.15 -7.56 6.27
CA ASP A 196 -8.10 -7.67 7.39
C ASP A 196 -9.52 -7.28 6.95
N ARG A 197 -9.63 -6.41 5.94
CA ARG A 197 -10.89 -5.94 5.33
C ARG A 197 -10.71 -5.74 3.83
N PHE A 198 -11.78 -5.97 3.08
CA PHE A 198 -11.83 -5.82 1.63
C PHE A 198 -12.70 -4.65 1.23
N VAL A 199 -12.23 -3.89 0.27
CA VAL A 199 -12.98 -2.81 -0.39
C VAL A 199 -12.94 -3.09 -1.88
N VAL A 200 -14.10 -3.21 -2.50
CA VAL A 200 -14.23 -3.45 -3.94
C VAL A 200 -14.67 -2.17 -4.63
N LEU A 201 -13.88 -1.76 -5.61
CA LEU A 201 -14.17 -0.62 -6.46
C LEU A 201 -14.66 -1.11 -7.82
N ASP A 202 -15.79 -0.58 -8.26
CA ASP A 202 -16.28 -0.75 -9.63
C ASP A 202 -16.73 0.60 -10.20
N ARG A 203 -16.32 0.89 -11.44
CA ARG A 203 -16.68 2.13 -12.18
C ARG A 203 -16.56 3.41 -11.34
N GLY A 204 -15.49 3.49 -10.55
CA GLY A 204 -15.20 4.66 -9.71
C GLY A 204 -16.01 4.75 -8.42
N ARG A 205 -16.75 3.71 -8.02
CA ARG A 205 -17.55 3.66 -6.79
C ARG A 205 -17.13 2.47 -5.92
N VAL A 206 -17.25 2.63 -4.62
CA VAL A 206 -17.15 1.50 -3.70
C VAL A 206 -18.47 0.74 -3.75
N VAL A 207 -18.40 -0.54 -4.17
CA VAL A 207 -19.57 -1.41 -4.31
C VAL A 207 -19.68 -2.47 -3.22
N LEU A 208 -18.55 -2.74 -2.52
CA LEU A 208 -18.52 -3.68 -1.40
C LEU A 208 -17.47 -3.23 -0.38
N GLN A 209 -17.82 -3.28 0.91
CA GLN A 209 -16.87 -3.24 2.01
C GLN A 209 -17.20 -4.34 2.99
N VAL A 210 -16.25 -5.23 3.27
CA VAL A 210 -16.49 -6.39 4.13
C VAL A 210 -15.22 -6.77 4.90
N GLY A 211 -15.35 -7.03 6.19
CA GLY A 211 -14.28 -7.56 7.04
C GLY A 211 -13.97 -9.01 6.70
N LYS A 212 -12.70 -9.43 6.84
CA LYS A 212 -12.28 -10.81 6.56
C LYS A 212 -13.04 -11.85 7.38
N SER A 213 -13.42 -11.53 8.61
CA SER A 213 -14.20 -12.41 9.48
C SER A 213 -15.57 -12.83 8.91
N ARG A 214 -16.10 -12.06 7.96
CA ARG A 214 -17.38 -12.33 7.29
C ARG A 214 -17.23 -13.05 5.94
N VAL A 215 -15.99 -13.31 5.51
CA VAL A 215 -15.65 -13.92 4.23
C VAL A 215 -14.79 -15.15 4.49
N ALA A 216 -15.37 -16.34 4.39
CA ALA A 216 -14.73 -17.59 4.79
C ALA A 216 -13.59 -18.02 3.84
N SER A 217 -13.62 -17.61 2.57
CA SER A 217 -12.60 -17.94 1.58
C SER A 217 -12.49 -16.90 0.47
N ALA A 218 -11.39 -16.97 -0.31
CA ALA A 218 -11.19 -16.12 -1.47
C ALA A 218 -12.26 -16.36 -2.54
N GLU A 219 -12.73 -17.61 -2.70
CA GLU A 219 -13.80 -17.98 -3.65
C GLU A 219 -15.13 -17.32 -3.27
N LEU A 220 -15.42 -17.23 -1.96
CA LEU A 220 -16.60 -16.51 -1.49
C LEU A 220 -16.48 -15.00 -1.77
N LEU A 221 -15.29 -14.42 -1.62
CA LEU A 221 -15.05 -13.02 -1.97
C LEU A 221 -15.24 -12.78 -3.48
N ILE A 222 -14.77 -13.72 -4.31
CA ILE A 222 -14.97 -13.68 -5.78
C ILE A 222 -16.46 -13.70 -6.10
N SER A 223 -17.23 -14.63 -5.50
CA SER A 223 -18.67 -14.72 -5.75
C SER A 223 -19.43 -13.46 -5.33
N PHE A 224 -18.99 -12.79 -4.25
CA PHE A 224 -19.57 -11.50 -3.84
C PHE A 224 -19.26 -10.41 -4.87
N MET A 225 -18.02 -10.37 -5.39
CA MET A 225 -17.62 -9.39 -6.40
C MET A 225 -18.41 -9.58 -7.70
N GLU A 226 -18.61 -10.82 -8.15
CA GLU A 226 -19.40 -11.17 -9.33
C GLU A 226 -20.87 -10.79 -9.15
N GLY A 227 -21.47 -11.11 -7.99
CA GLY A 227 -22.84 -10.77 -7.67
C GLY A 227 -23.12 -9.27 -7.60
N VAL A 228 -22.13 -8.47 -7.20
CA VAL A 228 -22.25 -7.02 -7.16
C VAL A 228 -21.99 -6.39 -8.53
N ALA A 229 -21.07 -6.93 -9.31
CA ALA A 229 -20.76 -6.46 -10.67
C ALA A 229 -21.87 -6.79 -11.67
N HIS A 230 -22.57 -7.91 -11.47
CA HIS A 230 -23.67 -8.40 -12.30
C HIS A 230 -24.89 -8.79 -11.45
N PRO A 231 -25.62 -7.81 -10.87
CA PRO A 231 -26.80 -8.14 -10.07
C PRO A 231 -27.83 -8.87 -10.93
N VAL A 232 -28.12 -10.11 -10.56
CA VAL A 232 -29.25 -10.85 -11.14
C VAL A 232 -30.51 -10.11 -10.74
N ALA A 233 -31.33 -9.74 -11.74
CA ALA A 233 -32.53 -8.93 -11.52
C ALA A 233 -33.43 -9.63 -10.48
N GLY A 234 -33.53 -9.06 -9.28
CA GLY A 234 -34.41 -9.54 -8.20
C GLY A 234 -33.70 -9.93 -6.90
N GLU A 235 -32.39 -10.13 -6.87
CA GLU A 235 -31.66 -10.45 -5.63
C GLU A 235 -30.69 -9.34 -5.27
N LEU A 236 -31.09 -8.45 -4.37
CA LEU A 236 -30.16 -7.56 -3.66
C LEU A 236 -29.35 -8.42 -2.67
N HIS A 237 -28.06 -8.61 -2.94
CA HIS A 237 -27.19 -9.34 -2.04
C HIS A 237 -27.15 -8.65 -0.66
N PRO A 238 -27.34 -9.33 0.47
CA PRO A 238 -27.47 -8.74 1.81
C PRO A 238 -26.32 -7.80 2.20
N LEU A 239 -25.12 -8.01 1.64
CA LEU A 239 -23.93 -7.18 1.92
C LEU A 239 -23.84 -5.89 1.08
N ALA A 240 -24.60 -5.75 0.00
CA ALA A 240 -24.68 -4.52 -0.79
C ALA A 240 -25.42 -3.39 -0.05
N LEU A 241 -26.24 -3.73 0.93
CA LEU A 241 -27.01 -2.77 1.75
C LEU A 241 -26.15 -2.04 2.79
N GLU A 242 -25.02 -2.62 3.24
CA GLU A 242 -24.12 -1.97 4.22
C GLU A 242 -23.14 -0.99 3.57
N ALA A 243 -22.92 -1.03 2.27
CA ALA A 243 -22.07 -0.08 1.55
C ALA A 243 -22.74 1.29 1.30
N ALA A 244 -24.05 1.38 1.50
CA ALA A 244 -24.87 2.56 1.25
C ALA A 244 -25.25 3.36 2.52
N ALA A 245 -24.96 2.84 3.70
CA ALA A 245 -25.14 3.48 5.00
C ALA A 245 -23.81 4.03 5.54
#